data_c11c90f68ad472f8c5acd508fc1f3b70
#
_entry.id   c11c90f68ad472f8c5acd508fc1f3b70
#
_cell.length_a   1.000
_cell.length_b   1.000
_cell.length_c   1.000
_cell.angle_alpha   90.00
_cell.angle_beta   90.00
_cell.angle_gamma   90.00
#
_symmetry.space_group_name_H-M   'P 1'
#
loop_
_entity.id
_entity.type
_entity.pdbx_description
1 polymer ?
#
loop_
_entity_poly.entity_id
_entity_poly.type
_entity_poly.pdbx_seq_one_letter_code
_entity_poly.pdbx_strand_id
1 'polypeptide(L)'
;MISEHQEKISERRELLKKAYTIRHLFDIGRWLKIPYFERFSCCWDIDEDEVSTEISSRVTDDVLKQIFQKYEPRNWATFKGKYYMLINGKLFLDGSWKIVSDGLRRFKLMYGSVGMNFLKTIVKGGGIIDSYTIKEIVKLPQAYEMLSDLEDLGIISTSYIGEKYREWSIPREMLPIVENEISEGKKMLQIEPKIQTAALTEERRGTVSLDEERNLLEKMDSELNSYLTDLIQNRLEEAINFGKTFNILKLSSYLQDIFGPILYFDSLLSLTQQYGLANAEVINPCGKMVKRTGWSLALFGDPGTGKSFATRDMVFGKPSMGLPAHGIPGRNRYCGGMTPARFIRIGQAYAGRTFNFIIPEFNDFFRYKGMVEPLKIAMEQGEIKYETQREVIGPYKFTSFFTVNYNVEVRKRGYNVTIQDPNFRAIEDRMLCRLHRLTKERFMEIAERQMKVLLGKLNIGRMAQAIRDHLTLIYAIETQHPLVKNEFPCKSVMITEDAYQLITEAREIILSEIKDDTLMFSARLEDKALRFACSASLMEYFNAKEDFIPISRDSMRYAIQIYVEEASIRSQEEFKPEEILHKISL
;
A
#
# COMPACT_ATOMS: atom_id res chain seq x y z
N MET A 1 -41.67 -32.36 -20.47
CA MET A 1 -41.46 -30.99 -21.03
C MET A 1 -41.81 -29.88 -20.05
N ILE A 2 -43.04 -29.81 -19.48
CA ILE A 2 -43.39 -28.71 -18.51
C ILE A 2 -42.59 -28.87 -17.21
N SER A 3 -42.38 -30.07 -16.71
CA SER A 3 -41.61 -30.33 -15.47
C SER A 3 -40.12 -30.03 -15.63
N GLU A 4 -39.50 -30.38 -16.75
CA GLU A 4 -38.09 -30.07 -17.04
C GLU A 4 -37.82 -28.55 -17.20
N HIS A 5 -38.77 -27.84 -17.78
CA HIS A 5 -38.66 -26.39 -17.94
C HIS A 5 -38.72 -25.67 -16.58
N GLN A 6 -39.63 -26.11 -15.71
CA GLN A 6 -39.74 -25.56 -14.34
C GLN A 6 -38.52 -25.92 -13.49
N GLU A 7 -37.96 -27.11 -13.65
CA GLU A 7 -36.76 -27.53 -12.94
C GLU A 7 -35.54 -26.66 -13.35
N LYS A 8 -35.35 -26.38 -14.65
CA LYS A 8 -34.29 -25.50 -15.16
C LYS A 8 -34.44 -24.05 -14.66
N ILE A 9 -35.65 -23.53 -14.59
CA ILE A 9 -35.92 -22.18 -14.04
C ILE A 9 -35.53 -22.15 -12.55
N SER A 10 -35.92 -23.16 -11.78
CA SER A 10 -35.58 -23.28 -10.37
C SER A 10 -34.07 -23.38 -10.16
N GLU A 11 -33.37 -24.16 -10.98
CA GLU A 11 -31.90 -24.27 -10.93
C GLU A 11 -31.22 -22.95 -11.23
N ARG A 12 -31.63 -22.23 -12.27
CA ARG A 12 -31.08 -20.89 -12.61
C ARG A 12 -31.35 -19.86 -11.52
N ARG A 13 -32.53 -19.90 -10.90
CA ARG A 13 -32.90 -19.01 -9.79
C ARG A 13 -31.95 -19.20 -8.60
N GLU A 14 -31.74 -20.43 -8.17
CA GLU A 14 -30.85 -20.74 -7.06
C GLU A 14 -29.38 -20.39 -7.41
N LEU A 15 -28.97 -20.59 -8.66
CA LEU A 15 -27.67 -20.20 -9.15
C LEU A 15 -27.45 -18.69 -9.05
N LEU A 16 -28.39 -17.90 -9.56
CA LEU A 16 -28.31 -16.43 -9.55
C LEU A 16 -28.29 -15.87 -8.12
N LYS A 17 -29.13 -16.39 -7.22
CA LYS A 17 -29.16 -15.99 -5.80
C LYS A 17 -27.81 -16.24 -5.11
N LYS A 18 -27.14 -17.34 -5.41
CA LYS A 18 -25.84 -17.68 -4.83
C LYS A 18 -24.69 -16.92 -5.47
N ALA A 19 -24.78 -16.60 -6.75
CA ALA A 19 -23.75 -15.91 -7.50
C ALA A 19 -23.72 -14.40 -7.22
N TYR A 20 -24.87 -13.78 -6.96
CA TYR A 20 -25.03 -12.33 -6.93
C TYR A 20 -25.83 -11.86 -5.71
N THR A 21 -25.57 -10.60 -5.28
CA THR A 21 -26.44 -9.92 -4.32
C THR A 21 -27.68 -9.36 -5.00
N ILE A 22 -28.68 -9.00 -4.20
CA ILE A 22 -29.89 -8.31 -4.67
C ILE A 22 -29.56 -7.05 -5.51
N ARG A 23 -28.55 -6.29 -5.14
CA ARG A 23 -28.08 -5.13 -5.91
C ARG A 23 -27.56 -5.54 -7.30
N HIS A 24 -26.74 -6.57 -7.37
CA HIS A 24 -26.24 -7.07 -8.66
C HIS A 24 -27.36 -7.66 -9.50
N LEU A 25 -28.29 -8.41 -8.89
CA LEU A 25 -29.47 -8.95 -9.59
C LEU A 25 -30.33 -7.84 -10.15
N PHE A 26 -30.52 -6.75 -9.40
CA PHE A 26 -31.25 -5.57 -9.86
C PHE A 26 -30.58 -4.90 -11.06
N ASP A 27 -29.26 -4.72 -11.01
CA ASP A 27 -28.47 -4.16 -12.12
C ASP A 27 -28.50 -5.08 -13.36
N ILE A 28 -28.44 -6.41 -13.14
CA ILE A 28 -28.60 -7.42 -14.21
C ILE A 28 -29.99 -7.32 -14.84
N GLY A 29 -31.05 -7.24 -14.03
CA GLY A 29 -32.41 -7.12 -14.53
C GLY A 29 -32.64 -5.86 -15.36
N ARG A 30 -32.09 -4.74 -14.95
CA ARG A 30 -32.08 -3.48 -15.73
C ARG A 30 -31.28 -3.58 -17.01
N TRP A 31 -30.09 -4.18 -16.94
CA TRP A 31 -29.26 -4.40 -18.12
C TRP A 31 -29.95 -5.29 -19.16
N LEU A 32 -30.68 -6.31 -18.71
CA LEU A 32 -31.50 -7.18 -19.57
C LEU A 32 -32.78 -6.50 -20.04
N LYS A 33 -33.06 -5.25 -19.64
CA LYS A 33 -34.28 -4.50 -19.95
C LYS A 33 -35.58 -5.25 -19.61
N ILE A 34 -35.55 -5.95 -18.47
CA ILE A 34 -36.72 -6.66 -17.97
C ILE A 34 -37.71 -5.61 -17.41
N PRO A 35 -38.96 -5.48 -17.92
CA PRO A 35 -39.89 -4.40 -17.55
C PRO A 35 -40.25 -4.35 -16.06
N TYR A 36 -40.13 -5.48 -15.35
CA TYR A 36 -40.33 -5.53 -13.92
C TYR A 36 -39.42 -4.56 -13.16
N PHE A 37 -38.14 -4.46 -13.56
CA PHE A 37 -37.14 -3.63 -12.89
C PHE A 37 -37.25 -2.13 -13.20
N GLU A 38 -37.96 -1.75 -14.25
CA GLU A 38 -38.18 -0.35 -14.60
C GLU A 38 -39.15 0.36 -13.64
N ARG A 39 -39.92 -0.41 -12.86
CA ARG A 39 -40.91 0.10 -11.90
C ARG A 39 -40.28 0.58 -10.57
N PHE A 40 -39.03 0.23 -10.31
CA PHE A 40 -38.36 0.51 -9.05
C PHE A 40 -37.19 1.46 -9.26
N SER A 41 -37.02 2.42 -8.35
CA SER A 41 -35.90 3.38 -8.40
C SER A 41 -34.61 2.78 -7.83
N CYS A 42 -34.72 1.84 -6.88
CA CYS A 42 -33.58 1.19 -6.22
C CYS A 42 -33.93 -0.27 -5.83
N CYS A 43 -32.89 -1.02 -5.41
CA CYS A 43 -33.03 -2.43 -5.06
C CYS A 43 -33.58 -2.70 -3.63
N TRP A 44 -33.79 -1.64 -2.84
CA TRP A 44 -34.23 -1.79 -1.44
C TRP A 44 -35.73 -2.09 -1.28
N ASP A 45 -36.49 -1.81 -2.33
CA ASP A 45 -37.93 -1.97 -2.33
C ASP A 45 -38.41 -3.30 -2.94
N ILE A 46 -37.48 -4.23 -3.19
CA ILE A 46 -37.76 -5.46 -3.92
C ILE A 46 -37.23 -6.67 -3.13
N ASP A 47 -38.01 -7.74 -3.12
CA ASP A 47 -37.61 -9.03 -2.53
C ASP A 47 -36.62 -9.80 -3.42
N GLU A 48 -35.62 -10.43 -2.82
CA GLU A 48 -34.59 -11.17 -3.53
C GLU A 48 -35.14 -12.38 -4.31
N ASP A 49 -36.18 -13.02 -3.78
CA ASP A 49 -36.85 -14.14 -4.41
C ASP A 49 -37.63 -13.70 -5.66
N GLU A 50 -38.31 -12.56 -5.60
CA GLU A 50 -38.99 -11.98 -6.75
C GLU A 50 -38.02 -11.59 -7.86
N VAL A 51 -36.93 -10.88 -7.51
CA VAL A 51 -35.88 -10.46 -8.43
C VAL A 51 -35.26 -11.66 -9.15
N SER A 52 -34.87 -12.67 -8.40
CA SER A 52 -34.23 -13.86 -8.97
C SER A 52 -35.19 -14.68 -9.83
N THR A 53 -36.47 -14.71 -9.48
CA THR A 53 -37.52 -15.39 -10.25
C THR A 53 -37.80 -14.70 -11.59
N GLU A 54 -37.91 -13.37 -11.57
CA GLU A 54 -38.12 -12.57 -12.79
C GLU A 54 -36.96 -12.71 -13.80
N ILE A 55 -35.72 -12.75 -13.30
CA ILE A 55 -34.57 -12.96 -14.17
C ILE A 55 -34.55 -14.39 -14.69
N SER A 56 -34.65 -15.41 -13.82
CA SER A 56 -34.51 -16.82 -14.18
C SER A 56 -35.57 -17.32 -15.14
N SER A 57 -36.79 -16.75 -15.10
CA SER A 57 -37.89 -17.09 -16.02
C SER A 57 -37.64 -16.63 -17.45
N ARG A 58 -36.78 -15.63 -17.67
CA ARG A 58 -36.53 -14.99 -18.98
C ARG A 58 -35.12 -15.24 -19.52
N VAL A 59 -34.24 -15.82 -18.71
CA VAL A 59 -32.86 -16.07 -19.08
C VAL A 59 -32.70 -17.44 -19.69
N THR A 60 -32.14 -17.51 -20.90
CA THR A 60 -31.64 -18.73 -21.53
C THR A 60 -30.22 -19.03 -21.07
N ASP A 61 -29.70 -20.23 -21.40
CA ASP A 61 -28.32 -20.58 -21.08
C ASP A 61 -27.33 -19.63 -21.73
N ASP A 62 -27.62 -19.12 -22.92
CA ASP A 62 -26.76 -18.15 -23.62
C ASP A 62 -26.79 -16.76 -22.98
N VAL A 63 -27.94 -16.32 -22.45
CA VAL A 63 -28.05 -15.07 -21.71
C VAL A 63 -27.36 -15.21 -20.35
N LEU A 64 -27.46 -16.37 -19.70
CA LEU A 64 -26.75 -16.65 -18.44
C LEU A 64 -25.22 -16.55 -18.61
N LYS A 65 -24.71 -17.03 -19.77
CA LYS A 65 -23.30 -16.83 -20.14
C LYS A 65 -22.90 -15.36 -20.19
N GLN A 66 -23.72 -14.54 -20.86
CA GLN A 66 -23.47 -13.09 -20.96
C GLN A 66 -23.51 -12.41 -19.61
N ILE A 67 -24.41 -12.83 -18.71
CA ILE A 67 -24.45 -12.35 -17.33
C ILE A 67 -23.12 -12.65 -16.62
N PHE A 68 -22.65 -13.90 -16.65
CA PHE A 68 -21.38 -14.30 -16.00
C PHE A 68 -20.14 -13.64 -16.60
N GLN A 69 -20.17 -13.30 -17.88
CA GLN A 69 -19.08 -12.54 -18.51
C GLN A 69 -19.06 -11.08 -18.12
N LYS A 70 -20.23 -10.46 -17.97
CA LYS A 70 -20.35 -9.04 -17.67
C LYS A 70 -20.29 -8.73 -16.18
N TYR A 71 -20.90 -9.55 -15.36
CA TYR A 71 -20.96 -9.42 -13.91
C TYR A 71 -20.21 -10.58 -13.28
N GLU A 72 -19.03 -10.32 -12.74
CA GLU A 72 -18.23 -11.38 -12.09
C GLU A 72 -18.98 -11.89 -10.84
N PRO A 73 -19.24 -13.22 -10.72
CA PRO A 73 -19.88 -13.78 -9.55
C PRO A 73 -19.04 -13.57 -8.29
N ARG A 74 -19.66 -13.25 -7.16
CA ARG A 74 -18.96 -13.02 -5.89
C ARG A 74 -18.19 -14.23 -5.41
N ASN A 75 -18.81 -15.38 -5.51
CA ASN A 75 -18.25 -16.70 -5.22
C ASN A 75 -18.79 -17.65 -6.28
N TRP A 76 -18.15 -18.80 -6.40
CA TRP A 76 -18.68 -19.87 -7.22
C TRP A 76 -20.09 -20.19 -6.77
N ALA A 77 -21.04 -20.14 -7.68
CA ALA A 77 -22.40 -20.55 -7.39
C ALA A 77 -22.40 -22.06 -7.14
N THR A 78 -22.78 -22.46 -5.93
CA THR A 78 -22.94 -23.87 -5.58
C THR A 78 -24.43 -24.20 -5.53
N PHE A 79 -24.82 -25.28 -6.22
CA PHE A 79 -26.17 -25.83 -6.16
C PHE A 79 -26.09 -27.32 -5.87
N LYS A 80 -26.81 -27.79 -4.85
CA LYS A 80 -26.76 -29.19 -4.38
C LYS A 80 -25.32 -29.70 -4.18
N GLY A 81 -24.42 -28.85 -3.63
CA GLY A 81 -23.03 -29.18 -3.37
C GLY A 81 -22.10 -29.18 -4.59
N LYS A 82 -22.58 -28.76 -5.76
CA LYS A 82 -21.78 -28.62 -6.99
C LYS A 82 -21.63 -27.17 -7.39
N TYR A 83 -20.51 -26.85 -8.01
CA TYR A 83 -20.23 -25.53 -8.56
C TYR A 83 -20.69 -25.43 -10.00
N TYR A 84 -21.26 -24.31 -10.38
CA TYR A 84 -21.73 -24.02 -11.74
C TYR A 84 -20.84 -23.00 -12.40
N MET A 85 -20.48 -23.28 -13.64
CA MET A 85 -19.55 -22.48 -14.41
C MET A 85 -19.76 -22.63 -15.92
N LEU A 86 -19.36 -21.61 -16.68
CA LEU A 86 -19.40 -21.60 -18.12
C LEU A 86 -18.01 -21.78 -18.73
N ILE A 87 -17.81 -22.85 -19.53
CA ILE A 87 -16.61 -23.06 -20.31
C ILE A 87 -17.00 -23.22 -21.78
N ASN A 88 -16.37 -22.44 -22.66
CA ASN A 88 -16.60 -22.51 -24.12
C ASN A 88 -18.09 -22.52 -24.49
N GLY A 89 -18.86 -21.76 -23.74
CA GLY A 89 -20.29 -21.67 -24.01
C GLY A 89 -21.16 -22.80 -23.45
N LYS A 90 -20.62 -23.76 -22.72
CA LYS A 90 -21.37 -24.81 -22.02
C LYS A 90 -21.36 -24.57 -20.51
N LEU A 91 -22.50 -24.86 -19.87
CA LEU A 91 -22.62 -24.82 -18.42
C LEU A 91 -21.98 -26.07 -17.83
N PHE A 92 -20.97 -25.92 -16.99
CA PHE A 92 -20.34 -26.99 -16.25
C PHE A 92 -20.81 -26.97 -14.78
N LEU A 93 -20.97 -28.14 -14.19
CA LEU A 93 -21.45 -28.34 -12.82
C LEU A 93 -20.31 -28.50 -11.80
N ASP A 94 -19.09 -28.06 -12.17
CA ASP A 94 -17.91 -28.22 -11.33
C ASP A 94 -17.07 -26.94 -11.31
N GLY A 95 -16.68 -26.50 -10.12
CA GLY A 95 -15.87 -25.30 -9.89
C GLY A 95 -14.35 -25.49 -10.09
N SER A 96 -13.91 -26.72 -10.30
CA SER A 96 -12.49 -27.08 -10.48
C SER A 96 -11.82 -26.27 -11.59
N TRP A 97 -12.58 -25.95 -12.63
CA TRP A 97 -12.08 -25.15 -13.75
C TRP A 97 -11.55 -23.76 -13.36
N LYS A 98 -12.21 -23.03 -12.47
CA LYS A 98 -11.72 -21.70 -12.07
C LYS A 98 -10.39 -21.78 -11.34
N ILE A 99 -10.29 -22.76 -10.43
CA ILE A 99 -9.06 -23.03 -9.71
C ILE A 99 -7.95 -23.31 -10.73
N VAL A 100 -8.23 -24.16 -11.72
CA VAL A 100 -7.27 -24.48 -12.78
C VAL A 100 -6.96 -23.29 -13.65
N SER A 101 -7.95 -22.58 -14.18
CA SER A 101 -7.74 -21.43 -15.09
C SER A 101 -6.99 -20.29 -14.41
N ASP A 102 -7.42 -19.87 -13.21
CA ASP A 102 -6.75 -18.82 -12.45
C ASP A 102 -5.35 -19.26 -12.00
N GLY A 103 -5.20 -20.50 -11.55
CA GLY A 103 -3.93 -21.08 -11.14
C GLY A 103 -2.95 -21.18 -12.31
N LEU A 104 -3.37 -21.71 -13.45
CA LEU A 104 -2.52 -21.82 -14.65
C LEU A 104 -2.10 -20.45 -15.19
N ARG A 105 -2.99 -19.47 -15.14
CA ARG A 105 -2.64 -18.09 -15.51
C ARG A 105 -1.55 -17.52 -14.62
N ARG A 106 -1.65 -17.71 -13.30
CA ARG A 106 -0.61 -17.29 -12.33
C ARG A 106 0.69 -18.06 -12.54
N PHE A 107 0.62 -19.37 -12.69
CA PHE A 107 1.77 -20.22 -12.93
C PHE A 107 2.51 -19.85 -14.23
N LYS A 108 1.77 -19.56 -15.30
CA LYS A 108 2.33 -19.05 -16.56
C LYS A 108 3.00 -17.69 -16.41
N LEU A 109 2.46 -16.79 -15.58
CA LEU A 109 3.07 -15.50 -15.28
C LEU A 109 4.38 -15.66 -14.49
N MET A 110 4.46 -16.64 -13.59
CA MET A 110 5.65 -16.90 -12.76
C MET A 110 6.79 -17.54 -13.56
N TYR A 111 6.47 -18.55 -14.37
CA TYR A 111 7.47 -19.42 -15.00
C TYR A 111 7.47 -19.39 -16.53
N GLY A 112 6.58 -18.65 -17.16
CA GLY A 112 6.51 -18.48 -18.61
C GLY A 112 6.37 -19.81 -19.37
N SER A 113 7.09 -19.92 -20.49
CA SER A 113 7.10 -21.13 -21.34
C SER A 113 7.77 -22.32 -20.66
N VAL A 114 8.73 -22.09 -19.76
CA VAL A 114 9.45 -23.17 -19.05
C VAL A 114 8.49 -23.90 -18.11
N GLY A 115 7.73 -23.18 -17.30
CA GLY A 115 6.73 -23.76 -16.41
C GLY A 115 5.62 -24.47 -17.17
N MET A 116 5.13 -23.88 -18.27
CA MET A 116 4.09 -24.51 -19.08
C MET A 116 4.57 -25.78 -19.78
N ASN A 117 5.84 -25.87 -20.18
CA ASN A 117 6.42 -27.09 -20.72
C ASN A 117 6.61 -28.17 -19.64
N PHE A 118 6.99 -27.76 -18.42
CA PHE A 118 7.05 -28.66 -17.28
C PHE A 118 5.67 -29.25 -16.96
N LEU A 119 4.63 -28.42 -16.90
CA LEU A 119 3.25 -28.87 -16.68
C LEU A 119 2.78 -29.82 -17.79
N LYS A 120 3.13 -29.56 -19.07
CA LYS A 120 2.86 -30.49 -20.19
C LYS A 120 3.52 -31.85 -20.01
N THR A 121 4.69 -31.89 -19.37
CA THR A 121 5.37 -33.15 -19.07
C THR A 121 4.58 -33.95 -18.02
N ILE A 122 4.06 -33.29 -16.99
CA ILE A 122 3.19 -33.92 -15.99
C ILE A 122 1.91 -34.48 -16.65
N VAL A 123 1.25 -33.67 -17.47
CA VAL A 123 0.01 -34.06 -18.17
C VAL A 123 0.26 -35.25 -19.11
N LYS A 124 1.37 -35.26 -19.86
CA LYS A 124 1.77 -36.40 -20.72
C LYS A 124 2.05 -37.66 -19.92
N GLY A 125 2.47 -37.55 -18.67
CA GLY A 125 2.63 -38.66 -17.72
C GLY A 125 1.33 -39.11 -17.06
N GLY A 126 0.16 -38.74 -17.62
CA GLY A 126 -1.15 -39.06 -17.03
C GLY A 126 -1.52 -38.25 -15.82
N GLY A 127 -0.92 -37.06 -15.66
CA GLY A 127 -1.16 -36.15 -14.54
C GLY A 127 -0.36 -36.50 -13.28
N ILE A 128 0.61 -37.43 -13.36
CA ILE A 128 1.41 -37.85 -12.21
C ILE A 128 2.89 -37.62 -12.50
N ILE A 129 3.63 -37.19 -11.50
CA ILE A 129 5.09 -37.08 -11.56
C ILE A 129 5.69 -37.43 -10.18
N ASP A 130 6.78 -38.15 -10.18
CA ASP A 130 7.49 -38.55 -8.96
C ASP A 130 8.91 -37.97 -8.86
N SER A 131 9.51 -38.12 -7.68
CA SER A 131 10.86 -37.61 -7.37
C SER A 131 11.93 -38.23 -8.29
N TYR A 132 11.76 -39.45 -8.77
CA TYR A 132 12.69 -40.12 -9.70
C TYR A 132 12.61 -39.47 -11.08
N THR A 133 11.42 -39.34 -11.62
CA THR A 133 11.17 -38.68 -12.91
C THR A 133 11.71 -37.25 -12.96
N ILE A 134 11.59 -36.51 -11.87
CA ILE A 134 12.13 -35.15 -11.78
C ILE A 134 13.66 -35.17 -11.88
N LYS A 135 14.33 -36.01 -11.11
CA LYS A 135 15.80 -36.07 -11.08
C LYS A 135 16.43 -36.58 -12.35
N GLU A 136 15.86 -37.67 -12.91
CA GLU A 136 16.48 -38.41 -14.01
C GLU A 136 16.01 -37.96 -15.40
N ILE A 137 14.76 -37.55 -15.52
CA ILE A 137 14.13 -37.25 -16.82
C ILE A 137 13.99 -35.74 -17.03
N VAL A 138 13.42 -35.02 -16.04
CA VAL A 138 13.12 -33.59 -16.19
C VAL A 138 14.38 -32.74 -16.06
N LYS A 139 15.25 -33.05 -15.09
CA LYS A 139 16.54 -32.37 -14.81
C LYS A 139 16.45 -30.85 -14.76
N LEU A 140 15.30 -30.32 -14.32
CA LEU A 140 15.04 -28.89 -14.23
C LEU A 140 15.32 -28.40 -12.80
N PRO A 141 16.28 -27.49 -12.58
CA PRO A 141 16.67 -27.05 -11.23
C PRO A 141 15.51 -26.49 -10.39
N GLN A 142 14.53 -25.87 -11.04
CA GLN A 142 13.37 -25.26 -10.40
C GLN A 142 12.14 -26.17 -10.31
N ALA A 143 12.26 -27.47 -10.68
CA ALA A 143 11.10 -28.35 -10.73
C ALA A 143 10.37 -28.50 -9.40
N TYR A 144 11.09 -28.58 -8.29
CA TYR A 144 10.51 -28.68 -6.94
C TYR A 144 9.80 -27.40 -6.50
N GLU A 145 10.34 -26.24 -6.86
CA GLU A 145 9.71 -24.93 -6.62
C GLU A 145 8.41 -24.82 -7.43
N MET A 146 8.44 -25.20 -8.70
CA MET A 146 7.26 -25.24 -9.56
C MET A 146 6.16 -26.17 -9.04
N LEU A 147 6.53 -27.32 -8.47
CA LEU A 147 5.57 -28.25 -7.87
C LEU A 147 4.95 -27.67 -6.60
N SER A 148 5.75 -27.04 -5.75
CA SER A 148 5.23 -26.36 -4.56
C SER A 148 4.23 -25.26 -4.93
N ASP A 149 4.56 -24.45 -5.93
CA ASP A 149 3.65 -23.40 -6.39
C ASP A 149 2.37 -23.93 -7.05
N LEU A 150 2.46 -25.04 -7.79
CA LEU A 150 1.28 -25.72 -8.35
C LEU A 150 0.38 -26.31 -7.26
N GLU A 151 0.96 -26.78 -6.16
CA GLU A 151 0.23 -27.26 -4.98
C GLU A 151 -0.47 -26.10 -4.27
N ASP A 152 0.23 -24.98 -4.05
CA ASP A 152 -0.33 -23.75 -3.45
C ASP A 152 -1.44 -23.14 -4.31
N LEU A 153 -1.35 -23.31 -5.63
CA LEU A 153 -2.40 -22.91 -6.57
C LEU A 153 -3.57 -23.91 -6.65
N GLY A 154 -3.50 -25.02 -5.92
CA GLY A 154 -4.53 -26.05 -5.87
C GLY A 154 -4.67 -26.89 -7.15
N ILE A 155 -3.64 -26.90 -8.03
CA ILE A 155 -3.65 -27.63 -9.31
C ILE A 155 -3.16 -29.07 -9.15
N ILE A 156 -2.22 -29.30 -8.23
CA ILE A 156 -1.70 -30.62 -7.89
C ILE A 156 -1.84 -30.89 -6.41
N SER A 157 -1.78 -32.15 -6.05
CA SER A 157 -1.72 -32.63 -4.66
C SER A 157 -0.50 -33.50 -4.47
N THR A 158 0.12 -33.42 -3.28
CA THR A 158 1.28 -34.25 -2.91
C THR A 158 0.83 -35.47 -2.14
N SER A 159 1.33 -36.63 -2.50
CA SER A 159 1.20 -37.87 -1.76
C SER A 159 2.58 -38.43 -1.39
N TYR A 160 2.67 -39.07 -0.22
CA TYR A 160 3.89 -39.72 0.25
C TYR A 160 3.72 -41.23 0.10
N ILE A 161 4.61 -41.85 -0.65
CA ILE A 161 4.68 -43.31 -0.80
C ILE A 161 5.92 -43.78 0.00
N GLY A 162 5.71 -44.13 1.30
CA GLY A 162 6.81 -44.48 2.21
C GLY A 162 7.67 -43.29 2.64
N GLU A 163 8.75 -43.56 3.39
CA GLU A 163 9.58 -42.48 3.99
C GLU A 163 10.45 -41.69 2.99
N LYS A 164 10.60 -42.13 1.76
CA LYS A 164 11.55 -41.57 0.78
C LYS A 164 10.98 -41.18 -0.57
N TYR A 165 9.73 -41.50 -0.88
CA TYR A 165 9.13 -41.25 -2.17
C TYR A 165 8.01 -40.23 -2.12
N ARG A 166 8.19 -39.16 -2.87
CA ARG A 166 7.17 -38.11 -3.07
C ARG A 166 6.60 -38.22 -4.46
N GLU A 167 5.28 -38.22 -4.55
CA GLU A 167 4.53 -38.18 -5.78
C GLU A 167 3.59 -36.97 -5.80
N TRP A 168 3.50 -36.29 -6.91
CA TRP A 168 2.60 -35.19 -7.16
C TRP A 168 1.62 -35.61 -8.26
N SER A 169 0.35 -35.35 -8.03
CA SER A 169 -0.71 -35.73 -8.98
C SER A 169 -1.70 -34.58 -9.19
N ILE A 170 -2.13 -34.41 -10.45
CA ILE A 170 -3.29 -33.60 -10.79
C ILE A 170 -4.53 -34.43 -10.45
N PRO A 171 -5.49 -33.90 -9.63
CA PRO A 171 -6.75 -34.60 -9.35
C PRO A 171 -7.44 -35.04 -10.64
N ARG A 172 -8.00 -36.24 -10.64
CA ARG A 172 -8.59 -36.86 -11.87
C ARG A 172 -9.66 -36.01 -12.53
N GLU A 173 -10.45 -35.29 -11.72
CA GLU A 173 -11.48 -34.34 -12.17
C GLU A 173 -10.89 -33.08 -12.82
N MET A 174 -9.68 -32.69 -12.44
CA MET A 174 -9.00 -31.49 -12.97
C MET A 174 -8.16 -31.78 -14.22
N LEU A 175 -7.70 -33.00 -14.38
CA LEU A 175 -6.80 -33.37 -15.49
C LEU A 175 -7.36 -33.01 -16.88
N PRO A 176 -8.61 -33.33 -17.25
CA PRO A 176 -9.17 -32.92 -18.53
C PRO A 176 -9.25 -31.41 -18.74
N ILE A 177 -9.42 -30.65 -17.63
CA ILE A 177 -9.51 -29.21 -17.68
C ILE A 177 -8.12 -28.61 -17.92
N VAL A 178 -7.10 -29.14 -17.23
CA VAL A 178 -5.70 -28.75 -17.44
C VAL A 178 -5.23 -29.05 -18.86
N GLU A 179 -5.60 -30.23 -19.40
CA GLU A 179 -5.31 -30.61 -20.78
C GLU A 179 -5.94 -29.67 -21.81
N ASN A 180 -7.19 -29.26 -21.58
CA ASN A 180 -7.89 -28.33 -22.46
C ASN A 180 -7.26 -26.96 -22.44
N GLU A 181 -6.99 -26.39 -21.26
CA GLU A 181 -6.34 -25.08 -21.09
C GLU A 181 -4.94 -25.04 -21.73
N ILE A 182 -4.15 -26.13 -21.60
CA ILE A 182 -2.84 -26.24 -22.23
C ILE A 182 -2.96 -26.36 -23.77
N SER A 183 -4.04 -26.96 -24.28
CA SER A 183 -4.29 -27.16 -25.70
C SER A 183 -4.87 -25.91 -26.39
N GLU A 184 -5.76 -25.20 -25.73
CA GLU A 184 -6.36 -23.97 -26.23
C GLU A 184 -5.36 -22.82 -26.37
N GLY A 185 -4.31 -22.80 -25.56
CA GLY A 185 -3.18 -21.88 -25.73
C GLY A 185 -2.51 -21.96 -27.11
N LYS A 186 -2.76 -23.03 -27.90
CA LYS A 186 -2.33 -23.12 -29.30
C LYS A 186 -3.36 -22.58 -30.30
N LYS A 187 -4.65 -22.59 -29.97
CA LYS A 187 -5.72 -22.13 -30.87
C LYS A 187 -5.93 -20.60 -30.82
N MET A 188 -5.63 -19.97 -29.69
CA MET A 188 -5.70 -18.49 -29.58
C MET A 188 -4.63 -17.76 -30.41
N LEU A 189 -3.59 -18.43 -30.89
CA LEU A 189 -2.55 -17.87 -31.76
C LEU A 189 -2.90 -17.90 -33.27
N GLN A 190 -4.05 -18.46 -33.69
CA GLN A 190 -4.41 -18.62 -35.10
C GLN A 190 -5.76 -18.06 -35.53
N ILE A 191 -6.48 -17.38 -34.66
CA ILE A 191 -7.73 -16.69 -35.04
C ILE A 191 -7.47 -15.20 -34.95
N GLU A 192 -7.15 -14.57 -36.09
CA GLU A 192 -7.32 -13.13 -36.26
C GLU A 192 -8.81 -12.81 -36.27
N PRO A 193 -9.35 -12.13 -35.27
CA PRO A 193 -10.67 -11.54 -35.42
C PRO A 193 -10.51 -10.19 -36.09
N LYS A 194 -11.07 -10.06 -37.29
CA LYS A 194 -11.39 -8.78 -37.90
C LYS A 194 -12.43 -8.06 -37.04
N ILE A 195 -12.01 -7.45 -35.94
CA ILE A 195 -12.79 -6.45 -35.21
C ILE A 195 -11.83 -5.36 -34.78
N GLN A 196 -11.88 -4.23 -35.49
CA GLN A 196 -11.05 -3.04 -35.28
C GLN A 196 -11.24 -2.32 -33.93
N THR A 197 -11.94 -2.89 -32.97
CA THR A 197 -12.19 -2.31 -31.64
C THR A 197 -11.59 -3.10 -30.47
N ALA A 198 -11.06 -4.31 -30.69
CA ALA A 198 -10.46 -5.14 -29.64
C ALA A 198 -8.94 -4.98 -29.50
N ALA A 199 -8.25 -4.44 -30.50
CA ALA A 199 -6.80 -4.23 -30.48
C ALA A 199 -6.34 -3.14 -29.49
N LEU A 200 -7.23 -2.25 -29.07
CA LEU A 200 -6.93 -1.21 -28.09
C LEU A 200 -6.99 -1.66 -26.63
N THR A 201 -7.42 -2.91 -26.34
CA THR A 201 -7.61 -3.41 -24.96
C THR A 201 -6.54 -4.40 -24.52
N GLU A 202 -5.82 -5.06 -25.42
CA GLU A 202 -4.78 -6.04 -25.04
C GLU A 202 -3.38 -5.43 -24.89
N GLU A 203 -3.04 -4.35 -25.56
CA GLU A 203 -1.83 -3.57 -25.29
C GLU A 203 -1.84 -2.87 -23.93
N ARG A 204 -3.01 -2.73 -23.28
CA ARG A 204 -3.14 -2.06 -21.98
C ARG A 204 -2.88 -2.95 -20.74
N ARG A 205 -2.64 -4.24 -20.88
CA ARG A 205 -2.35 -5.13 -19.73
C ARG A 205 -0.87 -5.29 -19.38
N GLY A 206 0.05 -4.62 -20.07
CA GLY A 206 1.49 -4.88 -19.91
C GLY A 206 2.39 -3.69 -19.59
N THR A 207 2.02 -2.48 -19.95
CA THR A 207 2.83 -1.29 -19.64
C THR A 207 1.91 -0.12 -19.39
N VAL A 208 1.80 0.30 -18.13
CA VAL A 208 1.39 1.69 -17.89
C VAL A 208 2.47 2.52 -18.58
N SER A 209 2.10 3.20 -19.64
CA SER A 209 3.07 3.94 -20.45
C SER A 209 3.69 5.03 -19.60
N LEU A 210 4.93 5.41 -19.90
CA LEU A 210 5.54 6.60 -19.29
C LEU A 210 4.63 7.84 -19.45
N ASP A 211 3.80 7.85 -20.45
CA ASP A 211 2.83 8.92 -20.72
C ASP A 211 1.68 8.93 -19.70
N GLU A 212 1.19 7.78 -19.25
CA GLU A 212 0.19 7.74 -18.15
C GLU A 212 0.79 8.24 -16.84
N GLU A 213 2.04 7.91 -16.54
CA GLU A 213 2.72 8.42 -15.36
C GLU A 213 3.02 9.93 -15.47
N ARG A 214 3.35 10.44 -16.66
CA ARG A 214 3.50 11.87 -16.92
C ARG A 214 2.17 12.61 -16.76
N ASN A 215 1.08 12.08 -17.30
CA ASN A 215 -0.26 12.66 -17.15
C ASN A 215 -0.70 12.69 -15.68
N LEU A 216 -0.39 11.63 -14.91
CA LEU A 216 -0.64 11.63 -13.46
C LEU A 216 0.19 12.71 -12.76
N LEU A 217 1.46 12.85 -13.12
CA LEU A 217 2.34 13.88 -12.57
C LEU A 217 1.85 15.29 -12.89
N GLU A 218 1.43 15.55 -14.13
CA GLU A 218 0.86 16.83 -14.55
C GLU A 218 -0.41 17.16 -13.75
N LYS A 219 -1.26 16.17 -13.50
CA LYS A 219 -2.43 16.33 -12.64
C LYS A 219 -2.05 16.68 -11.20
N MET A 220 -1.04 16.00 -10.64
CA MET A 220 -0.53 16.28 -9.30
C MET A 220 0.11 17.68 -9.21
N ASP A 221 0.87 18.09 -10.21
CA ASP A 221 1.43 19.45 -10.28
C ASP A 221 0.33 20.50 -10.42
N SER A 222 -0.70 20.23 -11.22
CA SER A 222 -1.87 21.11 -11.36
C SER A 222 -2.63 21.27 -10.05
N GLU A 223 -2.78 20.20 -9.26
CA GLU A 223 -3.39 20.24 -7.93
C GLU A 223 -2.62 21.16 -6.98
N LEU A 224 -1.28 21.04 -6.92
CA LEU A 224 -0.44 21.92 -6.12
C LEU A 224 -0.54 23.37 -6.58
N ASN A 225 -0.41 23.62 -7.89
CA ASN A 225 -0.45 24.96 -8.46
C ASN A 225 -1.79 25.66 -8.19
N SER A 226 -2.91 24.95 -8.39
CA SER A 226 -4.24 25.49 -8.10
C SER A 226 -4.41 25.83 -6.63
N TYR A 227 -3.95 24.93 -5.75
CA TYR A 227 -4.02 25.17 -4.30
C TYR A 227 -3.16 26.37 -3.86
N LEU A 228 -1.93 26.46 -4.35
CA LEU A 228 -1.03 27.59 -4.05
C LEU A 228 -1.57 28.91 -4.60
N THR A 229 -2.15 28.91 -5.80
CA THR A 229 -2.76 30.11 -6.38
C THR A 229 -3.89 30.61 -5.49
N ASP A 230 -4.80 29.73 -5.07
CA ASP A 230 -5.91 30.07 -4.18
C ASP A 230 -5.42 30.52 -2.80
N LEU A 231 -4.41 29.82 -2.25
CA LEU A 231 -3.78 30.20 -0.98
C LEU A 231 -3.20 31.63 -1.04
N ILE A 232 -2.40 31.92 -2.07
CA ILE A 232 -1.74 33.22 -2.23
C ILE A 232 -2.77 34.34 -2.43
N GLN A 233 -3.81 34.11 -3.22
CA GLN A 233 -4.83 35.12 -3.50
C GLN A 233 -5.77 35.38 -2.34
N ASN A 234 -6.11 34.37 -1.55
CA ASN A 234 -7.21 34.47 -0.62
C ASN A 234 -6.84 34.28 0.86
N ARG A 235 -5.72 33.61 1.19
CA ARG A 235 -5.41 33.18 2.57
C ARG A 235 -3.94 33.36 2.98
N LEU A 236 -3.11 34.03 2.17
CA LEU A 236 -1.66 34.16 2.43
C LEU A 236 -1.38 34.83 3.78
N GLU A 237 -2.05 35.95 4.06
CA GLU A 237 -1.83 36.68 5.31
C GLU A 237 -2.25 35.85 6.54
N GLU A 238 -3.34 35.11 6.44
CA GLU A 238 -3.80 34.18 7.48
C GLU A 238 -2.79 33.07 7.73
N ALA A 239 -2.24 32.46 6.66
CA ALA A 239 -1.24 31.41 6.75
C ALA A 239 0.07 31.91 7.38
N ILE A 240 0.54 33.10 7.01
CA ILE A 240 1.71 33.74 7.63
C ILE A 240 1.47 34.02 9.10
N ASN A 241 0.34 34.65 9.45
CA ASN A 241 0.00 34.97 10.82
C ASN A 241 -0.16 33.73 11.70
N PHE A 242 -0.73 32.67 11.16
CA PHE A 242 -0.76 31.36 11.80
C PHE A 242 0.65 30.84 12.07
N GLY A 243 1.53 30.86 11.05
CA GLY A 243 2.90 30.39 11.14
C GLY A 243 3.80 31.13 12.11
N LYS A 244 3.54 32.43 12.39
CA LYS A 244 4.30 33.20 13.39
C LYS A 244 4.24 32.62 14.81
N THR A 245 3.25 31.80 15.09
CA THR A 245 3.07 31.19 16.42
C THR A 245 2.96 29.67 16.38
N PHE A 246 2.99 29.08 15.20
CA PHE A 246 2.83 27.65 15.04
C PHE A 246 4.14 26.90 15.29
N ASN A 247 4.08 25.82 16.03
CA ASN A 247 5.20 24.94 16.35
C ASN A 247 4.70 23.52 16.66
N ILE A 248 5.61 22.62 16.96
CA ILE A 248 5.29 21.22 17.23
C ILE A 248 4.38 21.02 18.46
N LEU A 249 4.47 21.89 19.50
CA LEU A 249 3.60 21.81 20.67
C LEU A 249 2.15 22.12 20.30
N LYS A 250 1.92 23.14 19.48
CA LYS A 250 0.57 23.50 19.02
C LYS A 250 0.00 22.40 18.11
N LEU A 251 0.82 21.83 17.24
CA LEU A 251 0.41 20.68 16.44
C LEU A 251 0.05 19.49 17.34
N SER A 252 0.89 19.19 18.32
CA SER A 252 0.66 18.12 19.29
C SER A 252 -0.63 18.31 20.07
N SER A 253 -0.86 19.53 20.63
CA SER A 253 -2.08 19.85 21.36
C SER A 253 -3.33 19.69 20.50
N TYR A 254 -3.32 20.22 19.29
CA TYR A 254 -4.40 20.04 18.33
C TYR A 254 -4.72 18.55 18.07
N LEU A 255 -3.69 17.74 17.86
CA LEU A 255 -3.86 16.32 17.59
C LEU A 255 -4.35 15.55 18.83
N GLN A 256 -3.88 15.93 20.04
CA GLN A 256 -4.36 15.33 21.28
C GLN A 256 -5.84 15.64 21.53
N ASP A 257 -6.29 16.86 21.29
CA ASP A 257 -7.69 17.26 21.44
C ASP A 257 -8.60 16.44 20.53
N ILE A 258 -8.15 16.14 19.32
CA ILE A 258 -8.93 15.37 18.34
C ILE A 258 -8.82 13.87 18.56
N PHE A 259 -7.60 13.35 18.67
CA PHE A 259 -7.34 11.90 18.62
C PHE A 259 -7.02 11.28 19.97
N GLY A 260 -6.79 12.10 21.01
CA GLY A 260 -6.45 11.65 22.36
C GLY A 260 -4.97 11.38 22.57
N PRO A 261 -4.60 11.04 23.82
CA PRO A 261 -3.20 10.97 24.25
C PRO A 261 -2.39 9.80 23.70
N ILE A 262 -3.03 8.77 23.11
CA ILE A 262 -2.35 7.59 22.55
C ILE A 262 -2.21 7.71 21.04
N LEU A 263 -3.29 8.10 20.33
CA LEU A 263 -3.33 8.11 18.87
C LEU A 263 -2.70 9.35 18.24
N TYR A 264 -2.63 10.46 18.97
CA TYR A 264 -2.12 11.73 18.43
C TYR A 264 -0.70 11.61 17.89
N PHE A 265 0.13 10.81 18.55
CA PHE A 265 1.56 10.72 18.22
C PHE A 265 1.81 10.11 16.84
N ASP A 266 1.00 9.17 16.41
CA ASP A 266 1.06 8.61 15.07
C ASP A 266 0.77 9.67 13.99
N SER A 267 -0.24 10.50 14.25
CA SER A 267 -0.60 11.63 13.38
C SER A 267 0.45 12.75 13.43
N LEU A 268 1.06 12.99 14.59
CA LEU A 268 2.18 13.92 14.76
C LEU A 268 3.37 13.50 13.90
N LEU A 269 3.75 12.22 13.93
CA LEU A 269 4.82 11.68 13.09
C LEU A 269 4.49 11.87 11.60
N SER A 270 3.27 11.52 11.19
CA SER A 270 2.84 11.64 9.79
C SER A 270 2.87 13.10 9.30
N LEU A 271 2.35 14.06 10.08
CA LEU A 271 2.34 15.47 9.67
C LEU A 271 3.73 16.11 9.74
N THR A 272 4.56 15.73 10.70
CA THR A 272 5.96 16.18 10.75
C THR A 272 6.73 15.65 9.54
N GLN A 273 6.47 14.41 9.10
CA GLN A 273 7.05 13.87 7.89
C GLN A 273 6.63 14.68 6.65
N GLN A 274 5.39 15.17 6.59
CA GLN A 274 4.95 16.05 5.51
C GLN A 274 5.75 17.36 5.45
N TYR A 275 6.13 17.97 6.59
CA TYR A 275 7.08 19.11 6.60
C TYR A 275 8.44 18.70 6.06
N GLY A 276 8.90 17.51 6.39
CA GLY A 276 10.14 16.95 5.85
C GLY A 276 10.19 16.81 4.33
N LEU A 277 9.03 16.74 3.63
CA LEU A 277 8.97 16.68 2.16
C LEU A 277 9.53 17.95 1.50
N ALA A 278 9.60 19.06 2.19
CA ALA A 278 10.28 20.26 1.71
C ALA A 278 11.77 20.01 1.40
N ASN A 279 12.34 18.97 2.01
CA ASN A 279 13.73 18.53 1.82
C ASN A 279 14.74 19.67 1.99
N ALA A 280 14.46 20.57 2.95
CA ALA A 280 15.24 21.74 3.26
C ALA A 280 16.67 21.38 3.70
N GLU A 281 17.61 22.31 3.53
CA GLU A 281 18.98 22.12 3.94
C GLU A 281 19.11 22.14 5.46
N VAL A 282 19.95 21.25 5.98
CA VAL A 282 20.32 21.21 7.40
C VAL A 282 21.78 21.56 7.53
N ILE A 283 22.06 22.58 8.31
CA ILE A 283 23.41 23.10 8.56
C ILE A 283 23.88 22.81 9.99
N ASN A 284 25.17 22.72 10.17
CA ASN A 284 25.79 22.69 11.48
C ASN A 284 26.00 24.12 12.03
N PRO A 285 26.45 24.31 13.29
CA PRO A 285 26.70 25.63 13.87
C PRO A 285 27.71 26.49 13.10
N CYS A 286 28.56 25.86 12.28
CA CYS A 286 29.51 26.56 11.42
C CYS A 286 28.90 26.98 10.05
N GLY A 287 27.59 26.81 9.85
CA GLY A 287 26.90 27.14 8.60
C GLY A 287 27.13 26.16 7.45
N LYS A 288 27.77 25.02 7.70
CA LYS A 288 28.04 24.02 6.66
C LYS A 288 26.87 23.04 6.53
N MET A 289 26.40 22.83 5.31
CA MET A 289 25.37 21.83 5.03
C MET A 289 25.88 20.41 5.38
N VAL A 290 25.10 19.68 6.16
CA VAL A 290 25.42 18.31 6.63
C VAL A 290 24.42 17.26 6.19
N LYS A 291 23.13 17.60 6.02
CA LYS A 291 22.05 16.71 5.60
C LYS A 291 20.85 17.49 5.06
N ARG A 292 19.73 16.82 4.85
CA ARG A 292 18.42 17.40 4.51
C ARG A 292 17.34 16.88 5.43
N THR A 293 16.22 17.61 5.54
CA THR A 293 15.14 17.33 6.50
C THR A 293 14.38 16.03 6.22
N GLY A 294 14.27 15.57 4.97
CA GLY A 294 13.40 14.44 4.61
C GLY A 294 13.74 13.09 5.27
N TRP A 295 12.72 12.33 5.61
CA TRP A 295 12.81 11.01 6.20
C TRP A 295 11.58 10.15 5.88
N SER A 296 11.67 8.82 6.07
CA SER A 296 10.61 7.85 5.83
C SER A 296 10.01 7.34 7.14
N LEU A 297 8.69 7.13 7.16
CA LEU A 297 7.91 6.68 8.32
C LEU A 297 7.38 5.26 8.10
N ALA A 298 7.47 4.41 9.11
CA ALA A 298 6.83 3.11 9.14
C ALA A 298 5.98 2.94 10.39
N LEU A 299 4.69 2.64 10.23
CA LEU A 299 3.83 2.16 11.32
C LEU A 299 3.53 0.68 11.09
N PHE A 300 3.78 -0.17 12.08
CA PHE A 300 3.65 -1.61 11.94
C PHE A 300 3.10 -2.26 13.21
N GLY A 301 2.69 -3.52 13.13
CA GLY A 301 2.12 -4.24 14.28
C GLY A 301 0.67 -4.65 14.08
N ASP A 302 -0.06 -4.79 15.17
CA ASP A 302 -1.41 -5.36 15.20
C ASP A 302 -2.39 -4.65 14.26
N PRO A 303 -3.32 -5.37 13.61
CA PRO A 303 -4.38 -4.78 12.83
C PRO A 303 -5.36 -3.99 13.70
N GLY A 304 -6.08 -3.03 13.10
CA GLY A 304 -7.10 -2.25 13.79
C GLY A 304 -6.58 -1.20 14.77
N THR A 305 -5.28 -0.90 14.79
CA THR A 305 -4.64 0.04 15.73
C THR A 305 -4.54 1.49 15.25
N GLY A 306 -5.21 1.84 14.12
CA GLY A 306 -5.24 3.20 13.60
C GLY A 306 -4.12 3.57 12.63
N LYS A 307 -3.21 2.64 12.25
CA LYS A 307 -2.09 2.91 11.34
C LYS A 307 -2.49 3.62 10.04
N SER A 308 -3.45 3.05 9.31
CA SER A 308 -3.91 3.61 8.03
C SER A 308 -4.61 4.97 8.19
N PHE A 309 -5.22 5.21 9.35
CA PHE A 309 -5.80 6.51 9.67
C PHE A 309 -4.70 7.58 9.75
N ALA A 310 -3.65 7.35 10.53
CA ALA A 310 -2.55 8.31 10.70
C ALA A 310 -1.74 8.54 9.41
N THR A 311 -1.52 7.50 8.61
CA THR A 311 -0.64 7.57 7.43
C THR A 311 -1.37 7.99 6.15
N ARG A 312 -2.61 7.52 5.94
CA ARG A 312 -3.37 7.77 4.72
C ARG A 312 -4.48 8.79 4.93
N ASP A 313 -5.37 8.49 5.90
CA ASP A 313 -6.60 9.27 6.03
C ASP A 313 -6.33 10.71 6.52
N MET A 314 -5.29 10.91 7.35
CA MET A 314 -4.82 12.25 7.73
C MET A 314 -4.27 13.03 6.54
N VAL A 315 -3.49 12.41 5.67
CA VAL A 315 -2.84 13.09 4.54
C VAL A 315 -3.84 13.43 3.44
N PHE A 316 -4.65 12.46 3.01
CA PHE A 316 -5.60 12.66 1.90
C PHE A 316 -6.97 13.18 2.33
N GLY A 317 -7.28 13.11 3.61
CA GLY A 317 -8.62 13.32 4.14
C GLY A 317 -9.51 12.08 3.96
N LYS A 318 -10.63 12.09 4.68
CA LYS A 318 -11.67 11.07 4.59
C LYS A 318 -13.05 11.72 4.72
N PRO A 319 -13.61 12.23 3.61
CA PRO A 319 -14.87 12.97 3.63
C PRO A 319 -16.02 12.21 4.28
N SER A 320 -16.08 10.88 4.14
CA SER A 320 -17.09 10.03 4.79
C SER A 320 -17.04 10.06 6.32
N MET A 321 -15.94 10.54 6.90
CA MET A 321 -15.75 10.70 8.35
C MET A 321 -15.64 12.18 8.76
N GLY A 322 -15.86 13.13 7.84
CA GLY A 322 -15.67 14.55 8.09
C GLY A 322 -14.21 14.95 8.37
N LEU A 323 -13.25 14.09 8.00
CA LEU A 323 -11.82 14.37 8.18
C LEU A 323 -11.27 15.08 6.94
N PRO A 324 -10.86 16.37 7.05
CA PRO A 324 -10.23 17.08 5.94
C PRO A 324 -8.80 16.60 5.71
N ALA A 325 -8.29 16.81 4.50
CA ALA A 325 -6.91 16.51 4.17
C ALA A 325 -5.94 17.48 4.87
N HIS A 326 -4.85 16.95 5.42
CA HIS A 326 -3.80 17.73 6.07
C HIS A 326 -2.48 17.72 5.26
N GLY A 327 -2.32 16.79 4.31
CA GLY A 327 -1.09 16.65 3.53
C GLY A 327 -0.96 17.66 2.40
N ILE A 328 0.26 17.81 1.88
CA ILE A 328 0.57 18.70 0.77
C ILE A 328 -0.17 18.23 -0.49
N PRO A 329 -0.97 19.11 -1.14
CA PRO A 329 -1.66 18.77 -2.37
C PRO A 329 -0.70 18.34 -3.47
N GLY A 330 -1.03 17.27 -4.18
CA GLY A 330 -0.25 16.78 -5.32
C GLY A 330 1.17 16.30 -5.00
N ARG A 331 1.53 16.07 -3.72
CA ARG A 331 2.87 15.59 -3.34
C ARG A 331 2.87 14.24 -2.63
N ASN A 332 1.71 13.68 -2.46
CA ASN A 332 1.52 12.34 -1.89
C ASN A 332 0.93 11.40 -2.93
N ARG A 333 1.57 10.25 -3.12
CA ARG A 333 1.08 9.20 -4.02
C ARG A 333 0.66 7.98 -3.21
N TYR A 334 -0.63 7.66 -3.28
CA TYR A 334 -1.14 6.40 -2.73
C TYR A 334 -0.84 5.27 -3.71
N CYS A 335 -0.20 4.21 -3.23
CA CYS A 335 0.08 3.03 -4.06
C CYS A 335 0.02 1.74 -3.26
N GLY A 336 -0.46 0.67 -3.93
CA GLY A 336 -0.33 -0.70 -3.46
C GLY A 336 1.00 -1.32 -3.90
N GLY A 337 1.06 -2.64 -3.94
CA GLY A 337 2.24 -3.37 -4.42
C GLY A 337 2.61 -3.02 -5.85
N MET A 338 3.90 -2.98 -6.15
CA MET A 338 4.41 -2.79 -7.51
C MET A 338 5.71 -3.56 -7.74
N THR A 339 6.01 -3.82 -9.00
CA THR A 339 7.26 -4.48 -9.37
C THR A 339 8.45 -3.52 -9.30
N PRO A 340 9.69 -4.03 -9.10
CA PRO A 340 10.90 -3.20 -9.11
C PRO A 340 11.06 -2.37 -10.38
N ALA A 341 10.84 -2.98 -11.54
CA ALA A 341 10.94 -2.29 -12.83
C ALA A 341 9.93 -1.12 -12.95
N ARG A 342 8.69 -1.32 -12.46
CA ARG A 342 7.69 -0.24 -12.43
C ARG A 342 8.12 0.89 -11.50
N PHE A 343 8.62 0.57 -10.31
CA PHE A 343 9.09 1.57 -9.35
C PHE A 343 10.20 2.44 -9.94
N ILE A 344 11.17 1.81 -10.61
CA ILE A 344 12.28 2.51 -11.29
C ILE A 344 11.75 3.43 -12.38
N ARG A 345 10.82 2.97 -13.22
CA ARG A 345 10.22 3.78 -14.30
C ARG A 345 9.39 4.96 -13.77
N ILE A 346 8.67 4.76 -12.67
CA ILE A 346 7.97 5.86 -11.98
C ILE A 346 8.99 6.91 -11.52
N GLY A 347 10.06 6.49 -10.87
CA GLY A 347 11.12 7.38 -10.44
C GLY A 347 11.76 8.15 -11.62
N GLN A 348 11.92 7.51 -12.78
CA GLN A 348 12.39 8.18 -14.00
C GLN A 348 11.41 9.27 -14.46
N ALA A 349 10.11 8.99 -14.47
CA ALA A 349 9.10 9.98 -14.83
C ALA A 349 9.10 11.18 -13.86
N TYR A 350 9.41 10.94 -12.58
CA TYR A 350 9.41 11.94 -11.51
C TYR A 350 10.83 12.50 -11.21
N ALA A 351 11.79 12.28 -12.11
CA ALA A 351 13.16 12.74 -11.92
C ALA A 351 13.23 14.24 -11.56
N GLY A 352 14.09 14.59 -10.60
CA GLY A 352 14.27 15.95 -10.09
C GLY A 352 13.18 16.44 -9.13
N ARG A 353 12.20 15.61 -8.79
CA ARG A 353 11.09 15.97 -7.88
C ARG A 353 11.17 15.20 -6.58
N THR A 354 10.39 15.68 -5.60
CA THR A 354 10.23 15.06 -4.28
C THR A 354 8.79 14.60 -4.09
N PHE A 355 8.62 13.33 -3.76
CA PHE A 355 7.33 12.72 -3.49
C PHE A 355 7.34 11.87 -2.23
N ASN A 356 6.17 11.75 -1.59
CA ASN A 356 5.91 10.77 -0.57
C ASN A 356 5.01 9.64 -1.12
N PHE A 357 5.45 8.41 -0.98
CA PHE A 357 4.67 7.22 -1.31
C PHE A 357 3.97 6.71 -0.06
N ILE A 358 2.63 6.74 -0.07
CA ILE A 358 1.81 6.18 1.01
C ILE A 358 1.41 4.77 0.62
N ILE A 359 1.95 3.79 1.34
CA ILE A 359 1.82 2.37 1.04
C ILE A 359 1.16 1.67 2.22
N PRO A 360 -0.14 1.33 2.13
CA PRO A 360 -0.88 0.74 3.26
C PRO A 360 -0.50 -0.73 3.52
N GLU A 361 0.01 -1.43 2.50
CA GLU A 361 0.38 -2.85 2.54
C GLU A 361 1.79 -3.02 1.98
N PHE A 362 2.79 -2.65 2.77
CA PHE A 362 4.19 -2.67 2.30
C PHE A 362 4.70 -4.08 1.98
N ASN A 363 4.12 -5.10 2.58
CA ASN A 363 4.38 -6.50 2.25
C ASN A 363 4.20 -6.77 0.74
N ASP A 364 3.27 -6.08 0.07
CA ASP A 364 3.00 -6.26 -1.35
C ASP A 364 4.15 -5.81 -2.27
N PHE A 365 5.00 -4.90 -1.80
CA PHE A 365 6.23 -4.49 -2.51
C PHE A 365 7.27 -5.60 -2.59
N PHE A 366 7.25 -6.54 -1.62
CA PHE A 366 8.22 -7.63 -1.53
C PHE A 366 7.71 -8.96 -2.09
N ARG A 367 6.53 -8.97 -2.73
CA ARG A 367 6.06 -10.14 -3.50
C ARG A 367 6.95 -10.45 -4.69
N TYR A 368 7.72 -9.48 -5.17
CA TYR A 368 8.64 -9.62 -6.30
C TYR A 368 10.09 -9.48 -5.79
N LYS A 369 10.91 -10.47 -6.11
CA LYS A 369 12.36 -10.42 -5.80
C LYS A 369 13.01 -9.20 -6.45
N GLY A 370 14.00 -8.61 -5.78
CA GLY A 370 14.78 -7.48 -6.30
C GLY A 370 14.24 -6.09 -5.97
N MET A 371 13.22 -5.97 -5.10
CA MET A 371 12.69 -4.66 -4.70
C MET A 371 13.56 -3.91 -3.70
N VAL A 372 14.36 -4.62 -2.90
CA VAL A 372 15.19 -4.02 -1.84
C VAL A 372 16.18 -3.00 -2.37
N GLU A 373 16.92 -3.31 -3.43
CA GLU A 373 17.96 -2.40 -3.94
C GLU A 373 17.39 -1.10 -4.50
N PRO A 374 16.37 -1.09 -5.38
CA PRO A 374 15.74 0.15 -5.82
C PRO A 374 15.19 1.00 -4.68
N LEU A 375 14.59 0.38 -3.66
CA LEU A 375 14.09 1.11 -2.48
C LEU A 375 15.22 1.72 -1.66
N LYS A 376 16.31 0.98 -1.41
CA LYS A 376 17.48 1.51 -0.69
C LYS A 376 18.05 2.76 -1.36
N ILE A 377 18.23 2.71 -2.68
CA ILE A 377 18.74 3.83 -3.47
C ILE A 377 17.77 5.03 -3.38
N ALA A 378 16.47 4.78 -3.56
CA ALA A 378 15.45 5.82 -3.50
C ALA A 378 15.38 6.49 -2.11
N MET A 379 15.44 5.71 -1.04
CA MET A 379 15.41 6.22 0.34
C MET A 379 16.67 7.01 0.73
N GLU A 380 17.81 6.72 0.09
CA GLU A 380 19.08 7.43 0.31
C GLU A 380 19.25 8.64 -0.62
N GLN A 381 18.24 8.94 -1.45
CA GLN A 381 18.27 10.05 -2.42
C GLN A 381 19.44 9.93 -3.40
N GLY A 382 19.80 8.70 -3.74
CA GLY A 382 20.87 8.39 -4.67
C GLY A 382 20.48 8.62 -6.13
N GLU A 383 21.47 8.47 -6.99
CA GLU A 383 21.25 8.47 -8.43
C GLU A 383 20.86 7.06 -8.87
N ILE A 384 19.68 6.91 -9.45
CA ILE A 384 19.18 5.62 -9.90
C ILE A 384 19.66 5.38 -11.33
N LYS A 385 20.34 4.24 -11.50
CA LYS A 385 20.70 3.67 -12.80
C LYS A 385 20.31 2.20 -12.81
N TYR A 386 19.56 1.79 -13.80
CA TYR A 386 19.10 0.41 -13.95
C TYR A 386 19.33 -0.08 -15.37
N GLU A 387 20.04 -1.17 -15.50
CA GLU A 387 20.42 -1.72 -16.80
C GLU A 387 19.77 -3.10 -16.99
N THR A 388 19.17 -3.30 -18.14
CA THR A 388 18.67 -4.59 -18.61
C THR A 388 19.35 -4.95 -19.92
N GLN A 389 19.15 -6.17 -20.41
CA GLN A 389 19.65 -6.56 -21.74
C GLN A 389 19.08 -5.71 -22.90
N ARG A 390 17.98 -4.99 -22.68
CA ARG A 390 17.25 -4.27 -23.72
C ARG A 390 17.33 -2.75 -23.59
N GLU A 391 17.52 -2.26 -22.38
CA GLU A 391 17.48 -0.81 -22.11
C GLU A 391 18.33 -0.43 -20.90
N VAL A 392 18.80 0.81 -20.91
CA VAL A 392 19.41 1.49 -19.76
C VAL A 392 18.46 2.59 -19.31
N ILE A 393 18.04 2.54 -18.02
CA ILE A 393 17.18 3.54 -17.39
C ILE A 393 18.05 4.37 -16.45
N GLY A 394 18.10 5.68 -16.65
CA GLY A 394 18.94 6.59 -15.89
C GLY A 394 20.29 6.88 -16.57
N PRO A 395 21.24 7.54 -15.85
CA PRO A 395 21.10 7.97 -14.46
C PRO A 395 20.12 9.13 -14.29
N TYR A 396 19.38 9.12 -13.18
CA TYR A 396 18.51 10.22 -12.80
C TYR A 396 18.43 10.37 -11.27
N LYS A 397 18.20 11.59 -10.79
CA LYS A 397 17.93 11.84 -9.36
C LYS A 397 16.45 11.84 -9.12
N PHE A 398 16.02 11.09 -8.09
CA PHE A 398 14.64 11.02 -7.65
C PHE A 398 14.60 10.94 -6.13
N THR A 399 14.03 11.97 -5.52
CA THR A 399 13.85 12.01 -4.06
C THR A 399 12.50 11.42 -3.72
N SER A 400 12.51 10.27 -3.05
CA SER A 400 11.28 9.62 -2.58
C SER A 400 11.34 9.36 -1.10
N PHE A 401 10.28 9.76 -0.44
CA PHE A 401 10.00 9.39 0.93
C PHE A 401 8.87 8.37 0.97
N PHE A 402 8.77 7.66 2.07
CA PHE A 402 7.79 6.60 2.23
C PHE A 402 7.06 6.76 3.55
N THR A 403 5.76 6.55 3.50
CA THR A 403 4.90 6.40 4.67
C THR A 403 4.22 5.05 4.53
N VAL A 404 4.69 4.06 5.26
CA VAL A 404 4.31 2.67 5.05
C VAL A 404 3.65 2.06 6.28
N ASN A 405 2.75 1.11 6.02
CA ASN A 405 2.25 0.19 7.03
C ASN A 405 2.65 -1.22 6.62
N TYR A 406 3.07 -2.05 7.58
CA TYR A 406 3.29 -3.46 7.35
C TYR A 406 2.92 -4.30 8.57
N ASN A 407 2.68 -5.57 8.33
CA ASN A 407 2.29 -6.51 9.36
C ASN A 407 3.52 -7.22 9.92
N VAL A 408 3.48 -7.48 11.21
CA VAL A 408 4.48 -8.24 11.94
C VAL A 408 3.79 -9.21 12.89
N GLU A 409 4.49 -10.26 13.25
CA GLU A 409 4.09 -11.11 14.38
C GLU A 409 4.57 -10.47 15.67
N VAL A 410 3.64 -9.84 16.39
CA VAL A 410 3.96 -9.19 17.68
C VAL A 410 4.18 -10.25 18.75
N ARG A 411 5.30 -10.16 19.46
CA ARG A 411 5.68 -11.04 20.57
C ARG A 411 5.59 -10.31 21.90
N LYS A 412 5.67 -11.05 23.00
CA LYS A 412 5.70 -10.48 24.35
C LYS A 412 6.85 -9.46 24.50
N ARG A 413 8.01 -9.76 23.89
CA ARG A 413 9.12 -8.82 23.73
C ARG A 413 9.47 -8.72 22.26
N GLY A 414 9.45 -7.50 21.67
CA GLY A 414 9.78 -7.26 20.28
C GLY A 414 8.74 -7.77 19.28
N TYR A 415 9.18 -8.08 18.08
CA TYR A 415 8.36 -8.53 16.94
C TYR A 415 9.18 -9.35 15.94
N ASN A 416 8.49 -10.14 15.11
CA ASN A 416 9.07 -10.76 13.92
C ASN A 416 8.46 -10.14 12.68
N VAL A 417 9.29 -9.77 11.73
CA VAL A 417 8.85 -9.28 10.42
C VAL A 417 8.29 -10.45 9.61
N THR A 418 7.11 -10.26 9.04
CA THR A 418 6.46 -11.26 8.17
C THR A 418 6.89 -11.17 6.71
N ILE A 419 7.64 -10.13 6.34
CA ILE A 419 8.21 -9.96 5.00
C ILE A 419 9.35 -10.95 4.82
N GLN A 420 9.20 -11.87 3.86
CA GLN A 420 10.15 -12.96 3.59
C GLN A 420 11.34 -12.53 2.72
N ASP A 421 11.92 -11.36 2.99
CA ASP A 421 13.15 -10.92 2.36
C ASP A 421 14.24 -10.75 3.42
N PRO A 422 15.36 -11.49 3.35
CA PRO A 422 16.42 -11.44 4.36
C PRO A 422 17.06 -10.04 4.45
N ASN A 423 16.94 -9.23 3.41
CA ASN A 423 17.49 -7.87 3.38
C ASN A 423 16.49 -6.80 3.80
N PHE A 424 15.27 -7.16 4.19
CA PHE A 424 14.25 -6.18 4.60
C PHE A 424 14.69 -5.30 5.77
N ARG A 425 15.49 -5.84 6.68
CA ARG A 425 16.08 -5.06 7.78
C ARG A 425 16.86 -3.84 7.30
N ALA A 426 17.49 -3.92 6.12
CA ALA A 426 18.17 -2.78 5.54
C ALA A 426 17.22 -1.66 5.09
N ILE A 427 15.98 -1.99 4.72
CA ILE A 427 14.93 -1.02 4.44
C ILE A 427 14.37 -0.45 5.75
N GLU A 428 14.07 -1.32 6.72
CA GLU A 428 13.56 -0.94 8.04
C GLU A 428 14.52 0.02 8.75
N ASP A 429 15.83 -0.21 8.66
CA ASP A 429 16.86 0.67 9.21
C ASP A 429 16.94 2.06 8.56
N ARG A 430 16.28 2.26 7.41
CA ARG A 430 16.17 3.56 6.71
C ARG A 430 14.89 4.33 7.02
N MET A 431 14.02 3.78 7.85
CA MET A 431 12.76 4.40 8.27
C MET A 431 12.78 4.69 9.76
N LEU A 432 12.02 5.67 10.18
CA LEU A 432 11.66 5.85 11.58
C LEU A 432 10.41 5.00 11.83
N CYS A 433 10.51 4.04 12.73
CA CYS A 433 9.54 2.98 12.89
C CYS A 433 8.80 3.08 14.22
N ARG A 434 7.52 2.73 14.21
CA ARG A 434 6.72 2.64 15.45
C ARG A 434 5.88 1.38 15.48
N LEU A 435 6.06 0.57 16.53
CA LEU A 435 5.29 -0.64 16.76
C LEU A 435 3.94 -0.33 17.40
N HIS A 436 2.88 -0.85 16.79
CA HIS A 436 1.53 -0.78 17.32
C HIS A 436 1.12 -2.08 17.98
N ARG A 437 0.72 -1.99 19.25
CA ARG A 437 0.09 -3.08 20.00
C ARG A 437 -1.36 -2.72 20.26
N LEU A 438 -2.26 -3.67 20.07
CA LEU A 438 -3.68 -3.48 20.39
C LEU A 438 -3.89 -3.72 21.88
N THR A 439 -3.66 -2.68 22.69
CA THR A 439 -3.95 -2.67 24.12
C THR A 439 -5.42 -2.31 24.38
N LYS A 440 -5.92 -2.57 25.60
CA LYS A 440 -7.28 -2.17 26.01
C LYS A 440 -7.47 -0.66 25.95
N GLU A 441 -6.47 0.10 26.39
CA GLU A 441 -6.46 1.57 26.37
C GLU A 441 -6.55 2.08 24.94
N ARG A 442 -5.71 1.56 24.04
CA ARG A 442 -5.72 1.94 22.61
C ARG A 442 -7.05 1.58 21.94
N PHE A 443 -7.60 0.41 22.22
CA PHE A 443 -8.92 0.01 21.71
C PHE A 443 -10.01 0.97 22.18
N MET A 444 -10.05 1.31 23.47
CA MET A 444 -11.05 2.21 24.02
C MET A 444 -10.96 3.60 23.41
N GLU A 445 -9.75 4.12 23.25
CA GLU A 445 -9.55 5.44 22.63
C GLU A 445 -9.99 5.45 21.16
N ILE A 446 -9.64 4.43 20.38
CA ILE A 446 -10.09 4.30 18.98
C ILE A 446 -11.62 4.28 18.92
N ALA A 447 -12.27 3.45 19.72
CA ALA A 447 -13.73 3.31 19.74
C ALA A 447 -14.40 4.64 20.12
N GLU A 448 -13.93 5.31 21.17
CA GLU A 448 -14.44 6.62 21.60
C GLU A 448 -14.31 7.68 20.52
N ARG A 449 -13.14 7.77 19.88
CA ARG A 449 -12.89 8.76 18.83
C ARG A 449 -13.71 8.49 17.57
N GLN A 450 -13.86 7.24 17.19
CA GLN A 450 -14.76 6.88 16.08
C GLN A 450 -16.21 7.31 16.35
N MET A 451 -16.69 7.11 17.58
CA MET A 451 -18.03 7.57 17.96
C MET A 451 -18.14 9.10 17.94
N LYS A 452 -17.14 9.85 18.42
CA LYS A 452 -17.15 11.32 18.35
C LYS A 452 -17.16 11.84 16.90
N VAL A 453 -16.41 11.19 15.99
CA VAL A 453 -16.43 11.49 14.55
C VAL A 453 -17.81 11.24 13.96
N LEU A 454 -18.41 10.05 14.21
CA LEU A 454 -19.74 9.69 13.72
C LEU A 454 -20.84 10.64 14.20
N LEU A 455 -20.71 11.15 15.42
CA LEU A 455 -21.66 12.11 16.01
C LEU A 455 -21.39 13.57 15.58
N GLY A 456 -20.39 13.83 14.73
CA GLY A 456 -20.02 15.19 14.30
C GLY A 456 -19.55 16.10 15.47
N LYS A 457 -19.05 15.51 16.55
CA LYS A 457 -18.64 16.27 17.76
C LYS A 457 -17.20 16.79 17.70
N LEU A 458 -16.46 16.52 16.62
CA LEU A 458 -15.10 16.99 16.43
C LEU A 458 -15.09 18.17 15.44
N ASN A 459 -14.68 19.34 15.90
CA ASN A 459 -14.51 20.52 15.04
C ASN A 459 -13.09 20.56 14.49
N ILE A 460 -12.85 19.85 13.39
CA ILE A 460 -11.51 19.65 12.81
C ILE A 460 -11.20 20.69 11.73
N GLY A 461 -12.22 21.18 11.00
CA GLY A 461 -12.05 21.80 9.70
C GLY A 461 -11.15 23.05 9.66
N ARG A 462 -11.35 24.04 10.57
CA ARG A 462 -10.65 25.32 10.50
C ARG A 462 -9.15 25.19 10.80
N MET A 463 -8.79 24.43 11.82
CA MET A 463 -7.38 24.21 12.17
C MET A 463 -6.67 23.32 11.13
N ALA A 464 -7.36 22.31 10.62
CA ALA A 464 -6.83 21.46 9.54
C ALA A 464 -6.47 22.29 8.29
N GLN A 465 -7.35 23.24 7.91
CA GLN A 465 -7.09 24.14 6.78
C GLN A 465 -5.86 25.02 7.05
N ALA A 466 -5.76 25.63 8.23
CA ALA A 466 -4.64 26.48 8.60
C ALA A 466 -3.30 25.70 8.60
N ILE A 467 -3.30 24.47 9.12
CA ILE A 467 -2.13 23.59 9.09
C ILE A 467 -1.75 23.24 7.66
N ARG A 468 -2.71 22.87 6.82
CA ARG A 468 -2.48 22.52 5.42
C ARG A 468 -1.97 23.69 4.60
N ASP A 469 -2.53 24.89 4.81
CA ASP A 469 -2.09 26.12 4.16
C ASP A 469 -0.64 26.45 4.54
N HIS A 470 -0.33 26.45 5.83
CA HIS A 470 1.03 26.69 6.32
C HIS A 470 2.03 25.64 5.79
N LEU A 471 1.70 24.36 5.91
CA LEU A 471 2.54 23.27 5.42
C LEU A 471 2.83 23.39 3.92
N THR A 472 1.79 23.69 3.12
CA THR A 472 1.93 23.82 1.66
C THR A 472 2.75 25.04 1.29
N LEU A 473 2.61 26.15 2.03
CA LEU A 473 3.40 27.35 1.84
C LEU A 473 4.88 27.10 2.15
N ILE A 474 5.20 26.47 3.30
CA ILE A 474 6.58 26.12 3.66
C ILE A 474 7.20 25.19 2.60
N TYR A 475 6.46 24.16 2.14
CA TYR A 475 6.92 23.30 1.05
C TYR A 475 7.24 24.11 -0.21
N ALA A 476 6.37 25.02 -0.62
CA ALA A 476 6.57 25.83 -1.81
C ALA A 476 7.79 26.76 -1.69
N ILE A 477 8.00 27.36 -0.51
CA ILE A 477 9.15 28.23 -0.22
C ILE A 477 10.45 27.44 -0.33
N GLU A 478 10.57 26.34 0.39
CA GLU A 478 11.82 25.55 0.47
C GLU A 478 12.14 24.81 -0.83
N THR A 479 11.13 24.51 -1.64
CA THR A 479 11.34 23.92 -2.99
C THR A 479 11.47 24.97 -4.09
N GLN A 480 11.57 26.28 -3.75
CA GLN A 480 11.72 27.39 -4.69
C GLN A 480 10.62 27.43 -5.76
N HIS A 481 9.37 27.19 -5.33
CA HIS A 481 8.25 27.18 -6.26
C HIS A 481 8.07 28.57 -6.93
N PRO A 482 7.85 28.64 -8.26
CA PRO A 482 7.80 29.91 -8.99
C PRO A 482 6.86 30.96 -8.42
N LEU A 483 5.75 30.54 -7.80
CA LEU A 483 4.74 31.45 -7.27
C LEU A 483 5.17 32.19 -5.97
N VAL A 484 6.19 31.69 -5.26
CA VAL A 484 6.59 32.24 -3.94
C VAL A 484 8.08 32.55 -3.83
N LYS A 485 8.94 32.05 -4.72
CA LYS A 485 10.40 32.15 -4.60
C LYS A 485 10.97 33.57 -4.54
N ASN A 486 10.25 34.55 -5.09
CA ASN A 486 10.69 35.95 -5.09
C ASN A 486 10.28 36.71 -3.83
N GLU A 487 9.33 36.17 -3.06
CA GLU A 487 8.79 36.82 -1.87
C GLU A 487 9.38 36.25 -0.57
N PHE A 488 9.73 34.96 -0.59
CA PHE A 488 10.21 34.26 0.59
C PHE A 488 11.54 33.55 0.30
N PRO A 489 12.61 33.85 1.10
CA PRO A 489 13.88 33.14 0.99
C PRO A 489 13.77 31.73 1.58
N CYS A 490 14.54 30.75 1.06
CA CYS A 490 14.73 29.49 1.77
C CYS A 490 15.46 29.74 3.09
N LYS A 491 15.13 28.94 4.11
CA LYS A 491 15.85 28.93 5.39
C LYS A 491 16.39 27.55 5.70
N SER A 492 17.71 27.46 5.92
CA SER A 492 18.29 26.21 6.40
C SER A 492 17.86 25.92 7.84
N VAL A 493 17.71 24.65 8.21
CA VAL A 493 17.52 24.25 9.60
C VAL A 493 18.89 24.05 10.25
N MET A 494 19.15 24.69 11.37
CA MET A 494 20.43 24.59 12.07
C MET A 494 20.36 23.59 13.23
N ILE A 495 21.27 22.62 13.23
CA ILE A 495 21.51 21.76 14.39
C ILE A 495 22.25 22.59 15.42
N THR A 496 21.62 22.89 16.55
CA THR A 496 22.23 23.64 17.65
C THR A 496 23.15 22.75 18.50
N GLU A 497 24.11 23.35 19.22
CA GLU A 497 24.92 22.62 20.19
C GLU A 497 24.06 21.97 21.27
N ASP A 498 23.00 22.64 21.73
CA ASP A 498 22.04 22.07 22.70
C ASP A 498 21.36 20.82 22.13
N ALA A 499 20.88 20.86 20.86
CA ALA A 499 20.27 19.71 20.21
C ALA A 499 21.27 18.51 20.07
N TYR A 500 22.53 18.80 19.74
CA TYR A 500 23.57 17.80 19.67
C TYR A 500 23.85 17.18 21.05
N GLN A 501 23.94 17.98 22.10
CA GLN A 501 24.14 17.52 23.45
C GLN A 501 22.98 16.63 23.91
N LEU A 502 21.74 17.05 23.73
CA LEU A 502 20.54 16.31 24.13
C LEU A 502 20.46 14.91 23.47
N ILE A 503 20.74 14.81 22.15
CA ILE A 503 20.70 13.51 21.47
C ILE A 503 21.87 12.61 21.92
N THR A 504 23.01 13.20 22.23
CA THR A 504 24.18 12.48 22.74
C THR A 504 23.92 11.90 24.13
N GLU A 505 23.39 12.71 25.05
CA GLU A 505 23.00 12.27 26.39
C GLU A 505 21.94 11.17 26.33
N ALA A 506 20.92 11.32 25.46
CA ALA A 506 19.91 10.28 25.25
C ALA A 506 20.54 8.97 24.77
N ARG A 507 21.46 9.03 23.81
CA ARG A 507 22.20 7.87 23.30
C ARG A 507 22.99 7.18 24.41
N GLU A 508 23.74 7.91 25.24
CA GLU A 508 24.53 7.37 26.33
C GLU A 508 23.66 6.64 27.35
N ILE A 509 22.50 7.23 27.70
CA ILE A 509 21.54 6.58 28.60
C ILE A 509 20.96 5.31 27.95
N ILE A 510 20.51 5.36 26.68
CA ILE A 510 19.97 4.19 25.97
C ILE A 510 21.01 3.06 25.95
N LEU A 511 22.26 3.36 25.61
CA LEU A 511 23.30 2.36 25.53
C LEU A 511 23.65 1.76 26.91
N SER A 512 23.56 2.54 27.99
CA SER A 512 23.78 2.05 29.35
C SER A 512 22.66 1.13 29.86
N GLU A 513 21.45 1.26 29.33
CA GLU A 513 20.31 0.40 29.69
C GLU A 513 20.27 -0.91 28.90
N ILE A 514 20.99 -1.01 27.79
CA ILE A 514 21.07 -2.24 26.97
C ILE A 514 22.09 -3.19 27.59
N LYS A 515 21.65 -4.42 27.88
CA LYS A 515 22.47 -5.44 28.53
C LYS A 515 23.32 -6.26 27.57
N ASP A 516 22.89 -6.30 26.30
CA ASP A 516 23.56 -7.09 25.26
C ASP A 516 24.61 -6.23 24.54
N ASP A 517 25.81 -6.77 24.32
CA ASP A 517 26.87 -6.08 23.58
C ASP A 517 26.55 -5.93 22.09
N THR A 518 25.57 -6.69 21.58
CA THR A 518 25.16 -6.66 20.18
C THR A 518 23.89 -5.79 19.99
N LEU A 519 24.06 -4.65 19.32
CA LEU A 519 22.95 -3.75 19.03
C LEU A 519 22.09 -4.25 17.85
N MET A 520 20.77 -4.17 18.02
CA MET A 520 19.78 -4.51 16.98
C MET A 520 19.34 -3.30 16.14
N PHE A 521 19.97 -2.14 16.32
CA PHE A 521 19.78 -0.92 15.54
C PHE A 521 21.12 -0.23 15.26
N SER A 522 21.14 0.57 14.22
CA SER A 522 22.35 1.32 13.81
C SER A 522 22.24 2.80 14.18
N ALA A 523 23.35 3.54 14.04
CA ALA A 523 23.38 5.00 14.20
C ALA A 523 22.41 5.74 13.25
N ARG A 524 21.84 5.04 12.24
CA ARG A 524 20.80 5.60 11.38
C ARG A 524 19.51 5.91 12.15
N LEU A 525 19.21 5.20 13.23
CA LEU A 525 18.04 5.50 14.05
C LEU A 525 18.15 6.90 14.67
N GLU A 526 19.31 7.23 15.22
CA GLU A 526 19.61 8.58 15.73
C GLU A 526 19.54 9.65 14.62
N ASP A 527 20.12 9.37 13.44
CA ASP A 527 20.03 10.27 12.28
C ASP A 527 18.56 10.52 11.88
N LYS A 528 17.70 9.50 11.89
CA LYS A 528 16.27 9.67 11.57
C LYS A 528 15.53 10.48 12.63
N ALA A 529 15.78 10.24 13.91
CA ALA A 529 15.22 11.03 14.99
C ALA A 529 15.62 12.52 14.87
N LEU A 530 16.89 12.78 14.54
CA LEU A 530 17.36 14.14 14.31
C LEU A 530 16.71 14.78 13.07
N ARG A 531 16.49 14.04 11.98
CA ARG A 531 15.75 14.53 10.81
C ARG A 531 14.28 14.81 11.11
N PHE A 532 13.67 14.04 12.01
CA PHE A 532 12.34 14.36 12.53
C PHE A 532 12.35 15.74 13.24
N ALA A 533 13.32 15.99 14.14
CA ALA A 533 13.44 17.29 14.80
C ALA A 533 13.67 18.43 13.81
N CYS A 534 14.53 18.23 12.80
CA CYS A 534 14.74 19.21 11.73
C CYS A 534 13.45 19.49 10.95
N SER A 535 12.67 18.45 10.63
CA SER A 535 11.39 18.60 9.93
C SER A 535 10.36 19.36 10.77
N ALA A 536 10.31 19.07 12.07
CA ALA A 536 9.44 19.78 13.02
C ALA A 536 9.78 21.27 13.12
N SER A 537 11.06 21.61 13.07
CA SER A 537 11.51 23.00 13.16
C SER A 537 11.07 23.85 11.97
N LEU A 538 10.78 23.27 10.80
CA LEU A 538 10.22 23.99 9.66
C LEU A 538 8.85 24.62 9.97
N MET A 539 8.13 24.14 10.97
CA MET A 539 6.89 24.76 11.44
C MET A 539 7.13 26.20 11.97
N GLU A 540 8.35 26.49 12.39
CA GLU A 540 8.74 27.76 12.97
C GLU A 540 9.35 28.75 11.95
N TYR A 541 9.22 28.48 10.64
CA TYR A 541 9.80 29.30 9.56
C TYR A 541 9.48 30.80 9.70
N PHE A 542 8.21 31.16 9.97
CA PHE A 542 7.77 32.55 10.10
C PHE A 542 8.08 33.18 11.49
N ASN A 543 8.48 32.36 12.46
CA ASN A 543 8.94 32.81 13.77
C ASN A 543 10.46 33.07 13.81
N ALA A 544 11.22 32.39 12.96
CA ALA A 544 12.67 32.53 12.88
C ALA A 544 13.05 33.92 12.32
N LYS A 545 13.85 34.66 13.08
CA LYS A 545 14.32 36.03 12.73
C LYS A 545 15.53 36.00 11.78
N GLU A 546 16.25 34.90 11.74
CA GLU A 546 17.49 34.73 11.01
C GLU A 546 17.23 33.96 9.72
N ASP A 547 18.25 33.85 8.84
CA ASP A 547 18.21 33.08 7.59
C ASP A 547 18.23 31.58 7.85
N PHE A 548 18.23 31.15 9.07
CA PHE A 548 18.14 29.76 9.49
C PHE A 548 17.10 29.58 10.62
N ILE A 549 16.65 28.33 10.78
CA ILE A 549 15.70 27.93 11.82
C ILE A 549 16.45 27.01 12.81
N PRO A 550 16.70 27.44 14.05
CA PRO A 550 17.34 26.56 15.02
C PRO A 550 16.41 25.43 15.43
N ILE A 551 16.96 24.22 15.65
CA ILE A 551 16.17 23.12 16.24
C ILE A 551 15.79 23.52 17.68
N SER A 552 14.48 23.51 17.96
CA SER A 552 13.96 23.81 19.29
C SER A 552 14.05 22.60 20.23
N ARG A 553 14.12 22.86 21.55
CA ARG A 553 14.07 21.78 22.56
C ARG A 553 12.77 20.97 22.48
N ASP A 554 11.66 21.60 22.15
CA ASP A 554 10.38 20.94 21.96
C ASP A 554 10.43 19.93 20.79
N SER A 555 11.06 20.30 19.68
CA SER A 555 11.28 19.38 18.55
C SER A 555 12.19 18.22 18.94
N MET A 556 13.24 18.47 19.74
CA MET A 556 14.13 17.44 20.28
C MET A 556 13.41 16.50 21.24
N ARG A 557 12.52 16.99 22.08
CA ARG A 557 11.73 16.15 22.99
C ARG A 557 10.98 15.03 22.25
N TYR A 558 10.24 15.37 21.20
CA TYR A 558 9.51 14.36 20.41
C TYR A 558 10.44 13.47 19.59
N ALA A 559 11.55 14.00 19.09
CA ALA A 559 12.57 13.22 18.40
C ALA A 559 13.20 12.17 19.32
N ILE A 560 13.54 12.54 20.53
CA ILE A 560 14.10 11.63 21.54
C ILE A 560 13.03 10.64 22.00
N GLN A 561 11.78 11.05 22.17
CA GLN A 561 10.69 10.13 22.49
C GLN A 561 10.63 8.97 21.49
N ILE A 562 10.56 9.25 20.17
CA ILE A 562 10.49 8.18 19.16
C ILE A 562 11.81 7.39 19.08
N TYR A 563 12.96 8.03 19.27
CA TYR A 563 14.26 7.37 19.35
C TYR A 563 14.28 6.30 20.45
N VAL A 564 13.84 6.67 21.66
CA VAL A 564 13.77 5.78 22.82
C VAL A 564 12.75 4.65 22.59
N GLU A 565 11.55 4.98 22.09
CA GLU A 565 10.51 3.96 21.77
C GLU A 565 11.06 2.91 20.81
N GLU A 566 11.69 3.33 19.73
CA GLU A 566 12.19 2.41 18.71
C GLU A 566 13.42 1.63 19.20
N ALA A 567 14.35 2.26 19.92
CA ALA A 567 15.50 1.61 20.53
C ALA A 567 15.07 0.53 21.53
N SER A 568 14.10 0.84 22.40
CA SER A 568 13.51 -0.11 23.36
C SER A 568 12.94 -1.35 22.66
N ILE A 569 12.17 -1.16 21.60
CA ILE A 569 11.52 -2.25 20.87
C ILE A 569 12.56 -3.11 20.14
N ARG A 570 13.55 -2.50 19.50
CA ARG A 570 14.58 -3.21 18.73
C ARG A 570 15.54 -3.98 19.64
N SER A 571 15.94 -3.41 20.78
CA SER A 571 16.79 -4.09 21.76
C SER A 571 16.04 -5.11 22.61
N GLN A 572 14.68 -5.13 22.54
CA GLN A 572 13.81 -5.95 23.39
C GLN A 572 13.95 -5.65 24.90
N GLU A 573 14.47 -4.49 25.23
CA GLU A 573 14.57 -3.97 26.59
C GLU A 573 13.47 -2.95 26.86
N GLU A 574 13.02 -2.81 28.11
CA GLU A 574 11.97 -1.85 28.49
C GLU A 574 12.59 -0.59 29.05
N PHE A 575 12.66 0.46 28.24
CA PHE A 575 12.90 1.82 28.72
C PHE A 575 11.71 2.71 28.42
N LYS A 576 11.44 3.63 29.32
CA LYS A 576 10.31 4.56 29.18
C LYS A 576 10.84 5.91 28.68
N PRO A 577 10.28 6.43 27.59
CA PRO A 577 10.68 7.73 27.07
C PRO A 577 10.66 8.84 28.14
N GLU A 578 9.64 8.87 29.00
CA GLU A 578 9.48 9.91 30.04
C GLU A 578 10.64 9.88 31.05
N GLU A 579 11.13 8.71 31.42
CA GLU A 579 12.24 8.57 32.37
C GLU A 579 13.55 9.09 31.75
N ILE A 580 13.80 8.81 30.47
CA ILE A 580 14.99 9.30 29.75
C ILE A 580 14.89 10.81 29.53
N LEU A 581 13.73 11.31 29.06
CA LEU A 581 13.48 12.74 28.87
C LEU A 581 13.71 13.52 30.18
N HIS A 582 13.24 12.99 31.30
CA HIS A 582 13.48 13.62 32.62
C HIS A 582 14.97 13.63 32.99
N LYS A 583 15.72 12.55 32.72
CA LYS A 583 17.17 12.49 33.01
C LYS A 583 17.97 13.53 32.22
N ILE A 584 17.58 13.87 31.00
CA ILE A 584 18.22 14.88 30.15
C ILE A 584 17.57 16.28 30.23
N SER A 585 16.72 16.50 31.22
CA SER A 585 16.05 17.79 31.45
C SER A 585 15.19 18.31 30.29
N LEU A 586 14.49 17.41 29.60
CA LEU A 586 13.51 17.70 28.54
C LEU A 586 12.06 17.43 28.94
#